data_ca72cbf092cd91c0e3188d648814a6e3
#
_entry.id   ca72cbf092cd91c0e3188d648814a6e3
#
_cell.length_a   1.000
_cell.length_b   1.000
_cell.length_c   1.000
_cell.angle_alpha   90.00
_cell.angle_beta   90.00
_cell.angle_gamma   90.00
#
_symmetry.space_group_name_H-M   'P 1'
#
loop_
_entity.id
_entity.type
_entity.pdbx_description
1 polymer ?
#
loop_
_entity_poly.entity_id
_entity_poly.type
_entity_poly.pdbx_seq_one_letter_code
_entity_poly.pdbx_strand_id
1 'polypeptide(L)'
;YAWRLYADDNNDRLVGSWKGLPGSNTAPDWAAGSWLTLNNPRDPSNWDHEKFIEKSPLWPYCGASLGIWKCPSDKSTGINRKQQRVPRIRSMSINNWVGGSGWGNSGSWYPYNKRGWIAYRSMGDLKDPGPSQTWVFLDEREDSINNGLFVVDMAGYPDQPRQHHLVNTPASYHNKAATLSFADGHSEIKVWQDPRTFPPISKKDRPLNIASPSNRDVLWLQERSTRMR
;
A
#
# COMPACT_ATOMS: atom_id res chain seq x y z
N TYR A 1 -9.42 5.80 -10.50
CA TYR A 1 -10.84 5.55 -10.88
C TYR A 1 -11.25 4.08 -10.73
N ALA A 2 -10.43 3.10 -11.14
CA ALA A 2 -10.77 1.67 -11.11
C ALA A 2 -11.29 1.19 -9.74
N TRP A 3 -10.65 1.62 -8.66
CA TRP A 3 -11.05 1.29 -7.30
C TRP A 3 -12.44 1.86 -6.93
N ARG A 4 -12.77 3.06 -7.42
CA ARG A 4 -14.07 3.68 -7.23
C ARG A 4 -15.16 2.95 -8.02
N LEU A 5 -14.91 2.67 -9.30
CA LEU A 5 -15.83 1.91 -10.16
C LEU A 5 -16.12 0.51 -9.58
N TYR A 6 -15.09 -0.14 -9.02
CA TYR A 6 -15.30 -1.39 -8.31
C TYR A 6 -16.30 -1.24 -7.15
N ALA A 7 -16.18 -0.20 -6.33
CA ALA A 7 -17.08 0.03 -5.20
C ALA A 7 -18.53 0.28 -5.69
N ASP A 8 -18.70 1.07 -6.75
CA ASP A 8 -20.01 1.36 -7.34
C ASP A 8 -20.72 0.08 -7.80
N ASP A 9 -19.98 -0.88 -8.40
CA ASP A 9 -20.52 -2.17 -8.87
C ASP A 9 -20.63 -3.24 -7.75
N ASN A 10 -20.03 -3.02 -6.58
CA ASN A 10 -19.96 -4.00 -5.51
C ASN A 10 -20.66 -3.55 -4.22
N ASN A 11 -21.83 -2.90 -4.33
CA ASN A 11 -22.65 -2.45 -3.20
C ASN A 11 -21.86 -1.55 -2.24
N ASP A 12 -21.15 -0.58 -2.77
CA ASP A 12 -20.33 0.38 -2.02
C ASP A 12 -19.13 -0.23 -1.25
N ARG A 13 -18.85 -1.51 -1.46
CA ARG A 13 -17.76 -2.20 -0.75
C ARG A 13 -16.40 -1.88 -1.36
N LEU A 14 -15.46 -1.56 -0.50
CA LEU A 14 -14.08 -1.26 -0.90
C LEU A 14 -13.28 -2.56 -1.02
N VAL A 15 -12.42 -2.63 -2.05
CA VAL A 15 -11.39 -3.67 -2.13
C VAL A 15 -10.15 -3.24 -1.35
N GLY A 16 -9.52 -4.19 -0.67
CA GLY A 16 -8.26 -4.00 0.06
C GLY A 16 -7.22 -5.05 -0.31
N SER A 17 -6.22 -5.25 0.53
CA SER A 17 -5.23 -6.33 0.36
C SER A 17 -5.08 -7.11 1.67
N TRP A 18 -5.65 -8.29 1.72
CA TRP A 18 -5.79 -9.05 2.98
C TRP A 18 -5.35 -10.50 2.86
N LYS A 19 -5.12 -11.01 1.65
CA LYS A 19 -4.75 -12.41 1.43
C LYS A 19 -3.39 -12.71 2.06
N GLY A 20 -3.34 -13.77 2.85
CA GLY A 20 -2.12 -14.17 3.59
C GLY A 20 -2.00 -13.57 5.00
N LEU A 21 -2.92 -12.68 5.40
CA LEU A 21 -2.99 -12.23 6.80
C LEU A 21 -3.96 -13.10 7.61
N PRO A 22 -3.73 -13.30 8.91
CA PRO A 22 -4.64 -14.06 9.77
C PRO A 22 -6.07 -13.51 9.73
N GLY A 23 -7.07 -14.36 9.43
CA GLY A 23 -8.48 -13.97 9.34
C GLY A 23 -8.91 -13.32 8.03
N SER A 24 -8.08 -13.33 6.99
CA SER A 24 -8.29 -12.58 5.74
C SER A 24 -8.92 -13.37 4.58
N ASN A 25 -9.32 -14.62 4.78
CA ASN A 25 -9.65 -15.55 3.68
C ASN A 25 -10.92 -15.21 2.87
N THR A 26 -11.67 -14.19 3.25
CA THR A 26 -12.98 -13.88 2.64
C THR A 26 -13.05 -12.53 1.94
N ALA A 27 -12.09 -11.64 2.13
CA ALA A 27 -12.10 -10.32 1.51
C ALA A 27 -11.39 -10.35 0.14
N PRO A 28 -11.92 -9.64 -0.87
CA PRO A 28 -11.24 -9.46 -2.14
C PRO A 28 -9.88 -8.79 -1.94
N ASP A 29 -8.84 -9.33 -2.59
CA ASP A 29 -7.49 -8.80 -2.53
C ASP A 29 -7.11 -8.19 -3.88
N TRP A 30 -6.87 -6.87 -3.91
CA TRP A 30 -6.54 -6.17 -5.13
C TRP A 30 -5.24 -6.66 -5.80
N ALA A 31 -4.30 -7.19 -5.02
CA ALA A 31 -3.03 -7.74 -5.49
C ALA A 31 -3.05 -9.27 -5.64
N ALA A 32 -4.24 -9.91 -5.49
CA ALA A 32 -4.48 -11.36 -5.58
C ALA A 32 -3.49 -12.20 -4.75
N GLY A 33 -3.00 -11.65 -3.64
CA GLY A 33 -2.06 -12.32 -2.72
C GLY A 33 -0.62 -12.38 -3.23
N SER A 34 -0.21 -11.49 -4.16
CA SER A 34 1.19 -11.38 -4.56
C SER A 34 2.06 -10.90 -3.38
N TRP A 35 3.24 -11.50 -3.25
CA TRP A 35 4.24 -11.14 -2.25
C TRP A 35 5.59 -10.91 -2.92
N LEU A 36 5.90 -9.65 -3.25
CA LEU A 36 7.13 -9.27 -3.93
C LEU A 36 8.33 -9.33 -2.99
N THR A 37 9.49 -9.69 -3.53
CA THR A 37 10.75 -9.74 -2.78
C THR A 37 11.95 -9.57 -3.71
N LEU A 38 12.94 -8.80 -3.31
CA LEU A 38 14.24 -8.70 -4.00
C LEU A 38 15.16 -9.86 -3.63
N ASN A 39 14.95 -10.48 -2.45
CA ASN A 39 15.78 -11.57 -1.95
C ASN A 39 15.61 -12.86 -2.76
N ASN A 40 14.45 -13.04 -3.43
CA ASN A 40 14.20 -14.13 -4.37
C ASN A 40 13.62 -13.60 -5.68
N PRO A 41 14.41 -13.13 -6.63
CA PRO A 41 13.91 -12.58 -7.89
C PRO A 41 13.17 -13.59 -8.78
N ARG A 42 13.29 -14.89 -8.51
CA ARG A 42 12.54 -15.96 -9.22
C ARG A 42 11.16 -16.22 -8.64
N ASP A 43 10.82 -15.62 -7.51
CA ASP A 43 9.47 -15.76 -6.95
C ASP A 43 8.41 -15.33 -7.98
N PRO A 44 7.38 -16.16 -8.24
CA PRO A 44 6.32 -15.82 -9.19
C PRO A 44 5.63 -14.48 -8.88
N SER A 45 5.54 -14.08 -7.62
CA SER A 45 4.97 -12.79 -7.23
C SER A 45 5.69 -11.59 -7.84
N ASN A 46 6.95 -11.75 -8.25
CA ASN A 46 7.69 -10.69 -8.90
C ASN A 46 7.36 -10.51 -10.39
N TRP A 47 6.93 -11.57 -11.10
CA TRP A 47 6.87 -11.54 -12.55
C TRP A 47 5.60 -12.13 -13.18
N ASP A 48 4.83 -12.96 -12.46
CA ASP A 48 3.67 -13.69 -13.00
C ASP A 48 2.41 -12.83 -12.91
N HIS A 49 2.24 -11.91 -13.87
CA HIS A 49 1.09 -11.01 -13.92
C HIS A 49 -0.23 -11.77 -14.16
N GLU A 50 -0.21 -12.87 -14.92
CA GLU A 50 -1.40 -13.69 -15.19
C GLU A 50 -1.96 -14.30 -13.90
N LYS A 51 -1.06 -14.72 -13.01
CA LYS A 51 -1.42 -15.32 -11.74
C LYS A 51 -1.95 -14.30 -10.73
N PHE A 52 -1.42 -13.09 -10.73
CA PHE A 52 -1.70 -12.12 -9.67
C PHE A 52 -2.47 -10.89 -10.19
N ILE A 53 -1.94 -10.15 -11.14
CA ILE A 53 -2.54 -8.88 -11.57
C ILE A 53 -3.86 -9.12 -12.32
N GLU A 54 -3.89 -10.08 -13.23
CA GLU A 54 -5.09 -10.40 -14.01
C GLU A 54 -6.18 -11.10 -13.17
N LYS A 55 -5.84 -11.59 -12.00
CA LYS A 55 -6.80 -12.13 -11.01
C LYS A 55 -7.26 -11.09 -9.98
N SER A 56 -6.77 -9.87 -10.09
CA SER A 56 -7.25 -8.77 -9.26
C SER A 56 -8.71 -8.46 -9.56
N PRO A 57 -9.54 -8.20 -8.55
CA PRO A 57 -10.91 -7.70 -8.77
C PRO A 57 -10.93 -6.32 -9.44
N LEU A 58 -9.80 -5.59 -9.45
CA LEU A 58 -9.67 -4.32 -10.16
C LEU A 58 -9.31 -4.47 -11.65
N TRP A 59 -8.89 -5.65 -12.09
CA TRP A 59 -8.44 -5.87 -13.46
C TRP A 59 -9.43 -5.44 -14.54
N PRO A 60 -10.75 -5.78 -14.45
CA PRO A 60 -11.74 -5.34 -15.42
C PRO A 60 -11.87 -3.81 -15.52
N TYR A 61 -11.68 -3.11 -14.40
CA TYR A 61 -11.81 -1.67 -14.30
C TYR A 61 -10.56 -0.91 -14.75
N CYS A 62 -9.48 -1.64 -15.02
CA CYS A 62 -8.19 -1.11 -15.46
C CYS A 62 -7.99 -1.21 -16.98
N GLY A 63 -9.02 -1.55 -17.76
CA GLY A 63 -8.93 -1.75 -19.20
C GLY A 63 -7.93 -2.84 -19.59
N ALA A 64 -7.72 -3.85 -18.72
CA ALA A 64 -6.76 -4.94 -18.91
C ALA A 64 -5.32 -4.45 -19.23
N SER A 65 -4.92 -3.31 -18.68
CA SER A 65 -3.62 -2.68 -18.93
C SER A 65 -2.64 -2.97 -17.79
N LEU A 66 -1.55 -3.68 -18.09
CA LEU A 66 -0.46 -3.92 -17.12
C LEU A 66 0.30 -2.64 -16.77
N GLY A 67 0.36 -1.68 -17.68
CA GLY A 67 1.18 -0.47 -17.53
C GLY A 67 0.79 0.42 -16.36
N ILE A 68 -0.47 0.35 -15.90
CA ILE A 68 -0.93 1.20 -14.79
C ILE A 68 -0.57 0.66 -13.39
N TRP A 69 -0.08 -0.59 -13.32
CA TRP A 69 0.24 -1.25 -12.03
C TRP A 69 1.66 -0.94 -11.56
N LYS A 70 2.47 -0.37 -12.41
CA LYS A 70 3.89 -0.11 -12.12
C LYS A 70 4.31 1.26 -12.61
N CYS A 71 4.94 2.03 -11.72
CA CYS A 71 5.58 3.28 -12.05
C CYS A 71 6.72 3.05 -13.05
N PRO A 72 6.80 3.77 -14.18
CA PRO A 72 7.90 3.64 -15.15
C PRO A 72 9.28 3.94 -14.58
N SER A 73 9.36 4.69 -13.48
CA SER A 73 10.61 5.00 -12.78
C SER A 73 11.12 3.86 -11.91
N ASP A 74 10.26 2.91 -11.54
CA ASP A 74 10.68 1.67 -10.89
C ASP A 74 11.32 0.74 -11.92
N LYS A 75 12.64 0.54 -11.83
CA LYS A 75 13.43 -0.32 -12.73
C LYS A 75 13.64 -1.73 -12.19
N SER A 76 12.97 -2.09 -11.10
CA SER A 76 13.09 -3.42 -10.49
C SER A 76 12.60 -4.53 -11.43
N THR A 77 13.25 -5.69 -11.35
CA THR A 77 12.99 -6.84 -12.21
C THR A 77 12.82 -8.12 -11.41
N GLY A 78 12.02 -9.04 -11.95
CA GLY A 78 11.99 -10.45 -11.58
C GLY A 78 12.66 -11.32 -12.64
N ILE A 79 12.79 -12.61 -12.36
CA ILE A 79 13.29 -13.62 -13.30
C ILE A 79 12.18 -14.64 -13.55
N ASN A 80 11.66 -14.67 -14.78
CA ASN A 80 10.56 -15.56 -15.17
C ASN A 80 11.02 -17.02 -15.35
N ARG A 81 10.07 -17.91 -15.65
CA ARG A 81 10.33 -19.34 -15.90
C ARG A 81 11.32 -19.61 -17.04
N LYS A 82 11.40 -18.69 -18.02
CA LYS A 82 12.35 -18.78 -19.14
C LYS A 82 13.73 -18.20 -18.79
N GLN A 83 14.01 -17.91 -17.52
CA GLN A 83 15.24 -17.31 -17.01
C GLN A 83 15.50 -15.88 -17.58
N GLN A 84 14.48 -15.22 -18.05
CA GLN A 84 14.57 -13.85 -18.57
C GLN A 84 14.30 -12.84 -17.45
N ARG A 85 15.03 -11.72 -17.45
CA ARG A 85 14.71 -10.57 -16.61
C ARG A 85 13.52 -9.83 -17.22
N VAL A 86 12.47 -9.71 -16.42
CA VAL A 86 11.24 -8.98 -16.79
C VAL A 86 10.91 -7.95 -15.71
N PRO A 87 10.18 -6.87 -16.03
CA PRO A 87 9.73 -5.92 -15.01
C PRO A 87 8.94 -6.63 -13.90
N ARG A 88 9.08 -6.17 -12.66
CA ARG A 88 8.19 -6.63 -11.58
C ARG A 88 6.75 -6.19 -11.86
N ILE A 89 5.80 -6.96 -11.38
CA ILE A 89 4.38 -6.83 -11.77
C ILE A 89 3.70 -5.57 -11.25
N ARG A 90 4.18 -4.95 -10.18
CA ARG A 90 3.63 -3.72 -9.62
C ARG A 90 4.66 -2.93 -8.81
N SER A 91 4.41 -1.65 -8.63
CA SER A 91 5.10 -0.77 -7.68
C SER A 91 4.14 -0.05 -6.73
N MET A 92 2.85 -0.36 -6.80
CA MET A 92 1.84 0.30 -5.97
C MET A 92 1.41 -0.58 -4.81
N SER A 93 1.02 0.06 -3.71
CA SER A 93 0.42 -0.57 -2.54
C SER A 93 -0.78 0.24 -2.05
N ILE A 94 -1.76 -0.45 -1.45
CA ILE A 94 -2.98 0.16 -0.95
C ILE A 94 -2.84 0.51 0.54
N ASN A 95 -3.48 1.58 0.95
CA ASN A 95 -3.61 1.98 2.36
C ASN A 95 -4.24 0.84 3.18
N ASN A 96 -3.56 0.42 4.24
CA ASN A 96 -4.02 -0.66 5.11
C ASN A 96 -5.34 -0.39 5.86
N TRP A 97 -5.80 0.86 5.89
CA TRP A 97 -7.05 1.26 6.54
C TRP A 97 -8.25 1.26 5.59
N VAL A 98 -8.06 0.93 4.31
CA VAL A 98 -9.12 0.94 3.29
C VAL A 98 -9.39 -0.49 2.79
N GLY A 99 -10.65 -0.85 2.67
CA GLY A 99 -11.11 -2.08 2.05
C GLY A 99 -11.01 -3.35 2.90
N GLY A 100 -10.66 -3.25 4.19
CA GLY A 100 -10.48 -4.45 4.98
C GLY A 100 -10.64 -4.27 6.48
N SER A 101 -10.02 -5.14 7.29
CA SER A 101 -10.15 -5.15 8.74
C SER A 101 -9.25 -4.16 9.47
N GLY A 102 -8.38 -3.45 8.76
CA GLY A 102 -7.38 -2.56 9.37
C GLY A 102 -6.21 -3.32 9.99
N TRP A 103 -5.06 -2.68 10.05
CA TRP A 103 -3.89 -3.25 10.70
C TRP A 103 -4.04 -3.15 12.22
N GLY A 104 -3.92 -4.28 12.93
CA GLY A 104 -4.07 -4.32 14.39
C GLY A 104 -5.47 -4.60 14.91
N ASN A 105 -6.51 -4.62 14.06
CA ASN A 105 -7.84 -5.07 14.47
C ASN A 105 -7.96 -6.61 14.54
N SER A 106 -7.03 -7.34 13.94
CA SER A 106 -7.07 -8.81 13.84
C SER A 106 -5.98 -9.55 14.61
N GLY A 107 -5.14 -8.87 15.40
CA GLY A 107 -4.17 -9.59 16.24
C GLY A 107 -2.78 -8.98 16.36
N SER A 108 -2.13 -9.43 17.30
CA SER A 108 -0.92 -9.34 18.08
C SER A 108 0.43 -9.01 17.39
N TRP A 109 0.49 -8.57 16.14
CA TRP A 109 1.79 -8.36 15.49
C TRP A 109 2.44 -7.01 15.80
N TYR A 110 1.64 -6.01 16.21
CA TYR A 110 2.16 -4.69 16.62
C TYR A 110 1.53 -4.20 17.90
N PRO A 111 2.30 -4.04 18.98
CA PRO A 111 1.81 -3.61 20.29
C PRO A 111 1.26 -2.17 20.30
N TYR A 112 1.51 -1.40 19.24
CA TYR A 112 1.17 0.03 19.18
C TYR A 112 -0.20 0.33 18.59
N ASN A 113 -0.81 -0.63 17.89
CA ASN A 113 -2.14 -0.41 17.31
C ASN A 113 -3.21 -0.78 18.31
N LYS A 114 -3.42 0.09 19.29
CA LYS A 114 -4.52 -0.04 20.25
C LYS A 114 -5.85 -0.05 19.50
N ARG A 115 -6.76 -0.94 19.93
CA ARG A 115 -8.14 -1.04 19.45
C ARG A 115 -8.78 0.34 19.39
N GLY A 116 -9.46 0.66 18.29
CA GLY A 116 -10.20 1.91 18.19
C GLY A 116 -10.08 2.66 16.87
N TRP A 117 -9.10 2.31 16.01
CA TRP A 117 -8.96 2.92 14.68
C TRP A 117 -9.99 2.37 13.69
N ILE A 118 -10.54 3.25 12.86
CA ILE A 118 -11.54 2.87 11.85
C ILE A 118 -10.85 2.23 10.64
N ALA A 119 -11.29 1.03 10.25
CA ALA A 119 -11.00 0.51 8.92
C ALA A 119 -12.23 0.76 8.04
N TYR A 120 -12.05 1.53 6.98
CA TYR A 120 -13.11 1.88 6.04
C TYR A 120 -13.42 0.69 5.13
N ARG A 121 -14.67 0.27 5.08
CA ARG A 121 -15.15 -0.89 4.31
C ARG A 121 -16.05 -0.53 3.16
N SER A 122 -16.59 0.68 3.18
CA SER A 122 -17.43 1.26 2.15
C SER A 122 -17.02 2.71 1.86
N MET A 123 -17.43 3.23 0.72
CA MET A 123 -17.25 4.65 0.43
C MET A 123 -17.98 5.53 1.44
N GLY A 124 -19.14 5.07 1.90
CA GLY A 124 -19.93 5.74 2.93
C GLY A 124 -19.24 5.86 4.30
N ASP A 125 -18.21 5.04 4.58
CA ASP A 125 -17.43 5.12 5.81
C ASP A 125 -16.42 6.27 5.80
N LEU A 126 -16.04 6.79 4.62
CA LEU A 126 -14.99 7.81 4.43
C LEU A 126 -15.49 9.22 4.80
N LYS A 127 -15.83 9.42 6.07
CA LYS A 127 -16.34 10.70 6.58
C LYS A 127 -15.26 11.56 7.19
N ASP A 128 -14.29 10.95 7.88
CA ASP A 128 -13.16 11.61 8.50
C ASP A 128 -11.93 10.66 8.52
N PRO A 129 -10.83 11.01 7.83
CA PRO A 129 -10.76 12.09 6.86
C PRO A 129 -11.69 11.81 5.68
N GLY A 130 -12.23 12.87 5.06
CA GLY A 130 -13.12 12.72 3.91
C GLY A 130 -12.40 12.13 2.68
N PRO A 131 -13.16 11.78 1.60
CA PRO A 131 -12.58 11.12 0.43
C PRO A 131 -11.41 11.86 -0.23
N SER A 132 -11.44 13.19 -0.22
CA SER A 132 -10.36 14.04 -0.77
C SER A 132 -9.11 14.09 0.11
N GLN A 133 -9.19 13.61 1.34
CA GLN A 133 -8.04 13.53 2.26
C GLN A 133 -7.60 12.10 2.54
N THR A 134 -8.38 11.09 2.12
CA THR A 134 -8.02 9.69 2.30
C THR A 134 -7.30 9.19 1.05
N TRP A 135 -5.98 8.98 1.16
CA TRP A 135 -5.25 8.33 0.08
C TRP A 135 -5.55 6.82 0.04
N VAL A 136 -5.59 6.26 -1.17
CA VAL A 136 -5.93 4.86 -1.43
C VAL A 136 -4.71 4.08 -1.89
N PHE A 137 -4.04 4.54 -2.94
CA PHE A 137 -2.82 3.91 -3.44
C PHE A 137 -1.65 4.89 -3.40
N LEU A 138 -0.47 4.34 -3.20
CA LEU A 138 0.77 5.08 -3.37
C LEU A 138 1.83 4.21 -4.07
N ASP A 139 2.80 4.88 -4.70
CA ASP A 139 4.00 4.20 -5.16
C ASP A 139 4.85 3.80 -3.96
N GLU A 140 5.11 2.50 -3.83
CA GLU A 140 6.03 1.95 -2.84
C GLU A 140 7.35 1.57 -3.50
N ARG A 141 8.45 1.82 -2.83
CA ARG A 141 9.77 1.55 -3.38
C ARG A 141 10.07 0.05 -3.47
N GLU A 142 10.91 -0.29 -4.44
CA GLU A 142 11.23 -1.67 -4.82
C GLU A 142 11.80 -2.55 -3.72
N ASP A 143 12.49 -1.98 -2.74
CA ASP A 143 13.10 -2.70 -1.62
C ASP A 143 12.24 -2.72 -0.35
N SER A 144 11.07 -2.10 -0.38
CA SER A 144 10.07 -2.12 0.70
C SER A 144 8.84 -2.94 0.35
N ILE A 145 8.41 -2.87 -0.91
CA ILE A 145 7.16 -3.46 -1.39
C ILE A 145 7.16 -4.98 -1.26
N ASN A 146 6.17 -5.51 -0.56
CA ASN A 146 5.99 -6.95 -0.35
C ASN A 146 4.56 -7.39 -0.71
N ASN A 147 3.63 -7.47 0.25
CA ASN A 147 2.22 -7.72 -0.02
C ASN A 147 1.55 -6.49 -0.66
N GLY A 148 0.24 -6.53 -0.88
CA GLY A 148 -0.48 -5.41 -1.46
C GLY A 148 -0.73 -4.23 -0.54
N LEU A 149 -0.32 -4.27 0.74
CA LEU A 149 -0.57 -3.21 1.71
C LEU A 149 0.62 -2.26 1.83
N PHE A 150 0.32 -0.99 1.98
CA PHE A 150 1.21 -0.02 2.61
C PHE A 150 0.69 0.26 4.02
N VAL A 151 1.45 -0.16 5.01
CA VAL A 151 1.02 -0.08 6.41
C VAL A 151 1.41 1.27 7.00
N VAL A 152 0.41 2.05 7.38
CA VAL A 152 0.55 3.23 8.22
C VAL A 152 0.23 2.84 9.65
N ASP A 153 1.25 2.80 10.49
CA ASP A 153 1.07 2.63 11.93
C ASP A 153 0.60 3.94 12.54
N MET A 154 -0.45 3.89 13.33
CA MET A 154 -1.02 5.05 14.01
C MET A 154 -0.41 5.33 15.37
N ALA A 155 0.70 4.65 15.71
CA ALA A 155 1.41 4.90 16.95
C ALA A 155 1.84 6.37 17.06
N GLY A 156 1.51 6.96 18.19
CA GLY A 156 1.86 8.35 18.49
C GLY A 156 0.95 9.43 17.90
N TYR A 157 0.01 9.06 17.03
CA TYR A 157 -0.94 10.04 16.50
C TYR A 157 -2.04 10.36 17.54
N PRO A 158 -2.43 11.64 17.71
CA PRO A 158 -1.83 12.82 17.09
C PRO A 158 -0.67 13.44 17.89
N ASP A 159 -0.53 13.16 19.19
CA ASP A 159 0.17 14.02 20.15
C ASP A 159 1.50 13.45 20.66
N GLN A 160 1.88 12.23 20.26
CA GLN A 160 3.08 11.54 20.71
C GLN A 160 4.04 11.19 19.56
N PRO A 161 4.56 12.17 18.80
CA PRO A 161 5.33 11.94 17.58
C PRO A 161 6.62 11.15 17.79
N ARG A 162 7.12 11.05 19.03
CA ARG A 162 8.27 10.21 19.37
C ARG A 162 8.03 8.71 19.13
N GLN A 163 6.76 8.29 19.01
CA GLN A 163 6.36 6.92 18.75
C GLN A 163 6.16 6.61 17.25
N HIS A 164 6.45 7.54 16.35
CA HIS A 164 6.29 7.32 14.92
C HIS A 164 7.19 6.20 14.40
N HIS A 165 6.64 5.40 13.53
CA HIS A 165 7.31 4.29 12.83
C HIS A 165 7.01 4.35 11.33
N LEU A 166 7.99 3.97 10.50
CA LEU A 166 7.83 3.64 9.10
C LEU A 166 7.75 2.12 8.99
N VAL A 167 6.55 1.58 8.78
CA VAL A 167 6.38 0.13 8.57
C VAL A 167 6.83 -0.21 7.17
N ASN A 168 6.26 0.44 6.16
CA ASN A 168 6.70 0.40 4.78
C ASN A 168 7.35 1.73 4.40
N THR A 169 8.19 1.72 3.36
CA THR A 169 8.87 2.93 2.89
C THR A 169 8.30 3.31 1.51
N PRO A 170 7.77 4.54 1.35
CA PRO A 170 7.21 4.97 0.08
C PRO A 170 8.30 5.16 -0.99
N ALA A 171 7.90 5.14 -2.26
CA ALA A 171 8.81 5.47 -3.36
C ALA A 171 9.34 6.91 -3.25
N SER A 172 10.49 7.14 -3.85
CA SER A 172 11.15 8.44 -3.90
C SER A 172 11.75 8.74 -5.28
N TYR A 173 11.21 8.07 -6.32
CA TYR A 173 11.74 8.11 -7.68
C TYR A 173 11.61 9.48 -8.35
N HIS A 174 10.64 10.29 -7.95
CA HIS A 174 10.29 11.58 -8.54
C HIS A 174 10.89 12.73 -7.73
N ASN A 175 12.22 12.81 -7.67
CA ASN A 175 12.92 13.81 -6.86
C ASN A 175 12.49 13.82 -5.39
N LYS A 176 12.67 12.69 -4.72
CA LYS A 176 12.26 12.44 -3.33
C LYS A 176 10.72 12.44 -3.12
N ALA A 177 9.96 12.17 -4.16
CA ALA A 177 8.50 12.16 -4.11
C ALA A 177 7.92 10.81 -4.51
N ALA A 178 6.70 10.55 -4.07
CA ALA A 178 5.84 9.48 -4.55
C ALA A 178 4.53 10.05 -5.08
N THR A 179 3.87 9.28 -5.93
CA THR A 179 2.49 9.56 -6.39
C THR A 179 1.50 8.88 -5.45
N LEU A 180 0.43 9.59 -5.12
CA LEU A 180 -0.69 9.05 -4.37
C LEU A 180 -1.99 9.28 -5.12
N SER A 181 -2.92 8.34 -5.04
CA SER A 181 -4.31 8.54 -5.46
C SER A 181 -5.22 8.57 -4.24
N PHE A 182 -6.28 9.38 -4.31
CA PHE A 182 -7.23 9.60 -3.22
C PHE A 182 -8.60 8.99 -3.53
N ALA A 183 -9.42 8.85 -2.49
CA ALA A 183 -10.69 8.15 -2.59
C ALA A 183 -11.75 8.91 -3.43
N ASP A 184 -11.61 10.21 -3.61
CA ASP A 184 -12.43 11.00 -4.55
C ASP A 184 -11.98 10.90 -6.02
N GLY A 185 -10.81 10.27 -6.27
CA GLY A 185 -10.26 10.03 -7.60
C GLY A 185 -9.16 11.01 -8.04
N HIS A 186 -8.85 12.05 -7.26
CA HIS A 186 -7.69 12.87 -7.60
C HIS A 186 -6.36 12.20 -7.28
N SER A 187 -5.27 12.76 -7.77
CA SER A 187 -3.91 12.28 -7.52
C SER A 187 -2.99 13.43 -7.15
N GLU A 188 -2.05 13.16 -6.24
CA GLU A 188 -1.04 14.13 -5.81
C GLU A 188 0.38 13.55 -5.95
N ILE A 189 1.35 14.44 -6.09
CA ILE A 189 2.77 14.12 -5.94
C ILE A 189 3.20 14.67 -4.59
N LYS A 190 3.52 13.78 -3.64
CA LYS A 190 4.00 14.13 -2.31
C LYS A 190 5.53 14.11 -2.27
N VAL A 191 6.13 15.26 -2.06
CA VAL A 191 7.58 15.39 -1.80
C VAL A 191 7.84 15.08 -0.33
N TRP A 192 8.70 14.10 -0.06
CA TRP A 192 9.11 13.70 1.29
C TRP A 192 10.11 14.71 1.87
N GLN A 193 9.97 15.00 3.15
CA GLN A 193 10.78 16.01 3.86
C GLN A 193 11.84 15.39 4.74
N ASP A 194 11.56 14.24 5.36
CA ASP A 194 12.47 13.58 6.29
C ASP A 194 13.39 12.59 5.54
N PRO A 195 14.71 12.71 5.66
CA PRO A 195 15.64 11.80 4.96
C PRO A 195 15.43 10.31 5.29
N ARG A 196 14.84 10.00 6.43
CA ARG A 196 14.51 8.61 6.82
C ARG A 196 13.39 8.02 5.97
N THR A 197 12.58 8.86 5.32
CA THR A 197 11.51 8.43 4.40
C THR A 197 12.04 8.08 3.01
N PHE A 198 13.18 8.64 2.59
CA PHE A 198 13.80 8.40 1.29
C PHE A 198 15.29 8.03 1.37
N PRO A 199 15.68 7.03 2.16
CA PRO A 199 17.06 6.58 2.23
C PRO A 199 17.49 5.98 0.88
N PRO A 200 18.81 5.77 0.63
CA PRO A 200 19.29 5.10 -0.58
C PRO A 200 18.60 3.75 -0.82
N ILE A 201 18.31 3.44 -2.08
CA ILE A 201 17.67 2.16 -2.47
C ILE A 201 18.65 1.01 -2.22
N SER A 202 18.14 -0.06 -1.59
CA SER A 202 18.86 -1.31 -1.35
C SER A 202 18.66 -2.29 -2.51
N LYS A 203 19.60 -3.21 -2.70
CA LYS A 203 19.42 -4.37 -3.59
C LYS A 203 18.76 -5.58 -2.90
N LYS A 204 18.36 -5.44 -1.64
CA LYS A 204 17.71 -6.45 -0.81
C LYS A 204 16.48 -5.85 -0.16
N ASP A 205 15.56 -6.70 0.25
CA ASP A 205 14.39 -6.27 1.02
C ASP A 205 14.82 -5.53 2.28
N ARG A 206 14.16 -4.40 2.53
CA ARG A 206 14.39 -3.59 3.73
C ARG A 206 13.68 -4.20 4.93
N PRO A 207 14.22 -4.02 6.13
CA PRO A 207 13.47 -4.31 7.34
C PRO A 207 12.20 -3.42 7.40
N LEU A 208 11.11 -4.02 7.84
CA LEU A 208 9.86 -3.31 8.12
C LEU A 208 9.89 -2.72 9.53
N ASN A 209 8.97 -1.78 9.78
CA ASN A 209 8.73 -1.21 11.11
C ASN A 209 9.94 -0.53 11.73
N ILE A 210 10.52 0.40 11.00
CA ILE A 210 11.67 1.18 11.44
C ILE A 210 11.20 2.34 12.31
N ALA A 211 11.75 2.48 13.52
CA ALA A 211 11.48 3.64 14.37
C ALA A 211 11.87 4.94 13.64
N SER A 212 10.96 5.89 13.63
CA SER A 212 11.14 7.16 12.92
C SER A 212 10.54 8.33 13.74
N PRO A 213 11.04 8.56 14.96
CA PRO A 213 10.45 9.51 15.90
C PRO A 213 10.38 10.91 15.30
N SER A 214 9.23 11.57 15.51
CA SER A 214 8.95 12.94 15.06
C SER A 214 9.07 13.15 13.53
N ASN A 215 8.90 12.09 12.73
CA ASN A 215 8.93 12.17 11.29
C ASN A 215 7.65 12.83 10.76
N ARG A 216 7.82 13.98 10.08
CA ARG A 216 6.69 14.75 9.51
C ARG A 216 5.98 14.04 8.39
N ASP A 217 6.67 13.19 7.64
CA ASP A 217 6.05 12.41 6.55
C ASP A 217 5.17 11.29 7.11
N VAL A 218 5.57 10.68 8.24
CA VAL A 218 4.72 9.71 8.96
C VAL A 218 3.45 10.40 9.46
N LEU A 219 3.56 11.56 10.09
CA LEU A 219 2.41 12.33 10.53
C LEU A 219 1.46 12.65 9.36
N TRP A 220 2.01 13.12 8.23
CA TRP A 220 1.23 13.42 7.04
C TRP A 220 0.45 12.20 6.51
N LEU A 221 1.08 11.00 6.52
CA LEU A 221 0.43 9.75 6.13
C LEU A 221 -0.66 9.35 7.13
N GLN A 222 -0.41 9.50 8.44
CA GLN A 222 -1.37 9.21 9.51
C GLN A 222 -2.62 10.08 9.41
N GLU A 223 -2.44 11.39 9.22
CA GLU A 223 -3.53 12.36 9.05
C GLU A 223 -4.48 12.00 7.89
N ARG A 224 -4.01 11.25 6.90
CA ARG A 224 -4.72 10.92 5.65
C ARG A 224 -5.07 9.44 5.53
N SER A 225 -4.99 8.69 6.63
CA SER A 225 -5.21 7.24 6.61
C SER A 225 -6.45 6.80 7.37
N THR A 226 -6.64 7.26 8.61
CA THR A 226 -7.77 6.82 9.46
C THR A 226 -7.98 7.76 10.65
N ARG A 227 -9.04 7.51 11.43
CA ARG A 227 -9.37 8.18 12.70
C ARG A 227 -9.70 7.17 13.79
N MET A 228 -9.66 7.63 15.04
CA MET A 228 -10.24 6.87 16.16
C MET A 228 -11.77 6.91 16.09
N ARG A 229 -12.39 5.81 16.58
CA ARG A 229 -13.84 5.72 16.76
C ARG A 229 -14.32 6.61 17.88
#